data_c135221475cbe733a048e61a8050da8a
#
_entry.id   c135221475cbe733a048e61a8050da8a
#
_cell.length_a   1.000
_cell.length_b   1.000
_cell.length_c   1.000
_cell.angle_alpha   90.00
_cell.angle_beta   90.00
_cell.angle_gamma   90.00
#
_symmetry.space_group_name_H-M   'P 1'
#
loop_
_entity.id
_entity.type
_entity.pdbx_description
1 polymer ?
#
loop_
_entity_poly.entity_id
_entity_poly.type
_entity_poly.pdbx_seq_one_letter_code
_entity_poly.pdbx_strand_id
1 'polypeptide(L)'
;MRILIVEDDQLLNKTLSYNLSAVGYSVDGAMSKAVAIRFLEKQDYDLIVLDVNLPDGNGFDICREVKERRPDTAVIFLTANDMESDMLKGFELGADDYVTKPFPISVFQKKVSALLNRISAQSGGDFYDDGNLYINFSELSACLAGQPITLTSLEYRLLKVLTRNSQTVLTRQVLLEKLWDADENYVDEHALTTTISRIRSKIETNRHSYIKTVYGMGYMWIGGAQK
;
A
#
# COMPACT_ATOMS: atom_id res chain seq x y z
N MET A 1 4.41 8.06 -0.13
CA MET A 1 5.14 7.22 0.81
C MET A 1 6.63 7.35 0.57
N ARG A 2 7.41 7.32 1.64
CA ARG A 2 8.87 7.50 1.61
C ARG A 2 9.59 6.19 1.95
N ILE A 3 10.58 5.82 1.13
CA ILE A 3 11.31 4.56 1.23
C ILE A 3 12.81 4.87 1.39
N LEU A 4 13.46 4.19 2.33
CA LEU A 4 14.93 4.17 2.43
C LEU A 4 15.44 2.83 1.91
N ILE A 5 16.40 2.86 0.99
CA ILE A 5 17.11 1.66 0.52
C ILE A 5 18.53 1.70 1.07
N VAL A 6 18.93 0.65 1.79
CA VAL A 6 20.25 0.48 2.36
C VAL A 6 20.90 -0.73 1.71
N GLU A 7 21.76 -0.49 0.75
CA GLU A 7 22.39 -1.51 -0.11
C GLU A 7 23.72 -0.97 -0.60
N ASP A 8 24.81 -1.69 -0.41
CA ASP A 8 26.17 -1.27 -0.74
C ASP A 8 26.51 -1.47 -2.22
N ASP A 9 25.85 -2.41 -2.91
CA ASP A 9 25.95 -2.50 -4.37
C ASP A 9 25.31 -1.26 -5.01
N GLN A 10 26.15 -0.39 -5.56
CA GLN A 10 25.73 0.88 -6.15
C GLN A 10 24.76 0.69 -7.33
N LEU A 11 24.96 -0.36 -8.14
CA LEU A 11 24.09 -0.63 -9.29
C LEU A 11 22.73 -1.09 -8.84
N LEU A 12 22.68 -2.02 -7.89
CA LEU A 12 21.43 -2.52 -7.33
C LEU A 12 20.67 -1.40 -6.60
N ASN A 13 21.35 -0.63 -5.74
CA ASN A 13 20.75 0.50 -5.02
C ASN A 13 20.10 1.50 -5.99
N LYS A 14 20.82 1.94 -7.03
CA LYS A 14 20.29 2.83 -8.06
C LYS A 14 19.14 2.23 -8.84
N THR A 15 19.22 0.94 -9.18
CA THR A 15 18.18 0.24 -9.94
C THR A 15 16.89 0.16 -9.13
N LEU A 16 16.97 -0.22 -7.86
CA LEU A 16 15.81 -0.27 -6.96
C LEU A 16 15.20 1.11 -6.75
N SER A 17 16.07 2.12 -6.48
CA SER A 17 15.65 3.51 -6.29
C SER A 17 14.90 4.06 -7.51
N TYR A 18 15.46 3.86 -8.71
CA TYR A 18 14.85 4.30 -9.97
C TYR A 18 13.48 3.64 -10.19
N ASN A 19 13.40 2.31 -10.03
CA ASN A 19 12.16 1.57 -10.27
C ASN A 19 11.05 1.93 -9.27
N LEU A 20 11.37 2.16 -8.01
CA LEU A 20 10.39 2.59 -7.01
C LEU A 20 9.98 4.05 -7.20
N SER A 21 10.91 4.94 -7.58
CA SER A 21 10.58 6.33 -7.89
C SER A 21 9.68 6.44 -9.12
N ALA A 22 9.88 5.59 -10.14
CA ALA A 22 9.06 5.56 -11.36
C ALA A 22 7.59 5.20 -11.09
N VAL A 23 7.29 4.51 -9.99
CA VAL A 23 5.92 4.20 -9.57
C VAL A 23 5.38 5.16 -8.49
N GLY A 24 6.08 6.28 -8.26
CA GLY A 24 5.57 7.40 -7.46
C GLY A 24 6.00 7.42 -5.98
N TYR A 25 6.94 6.58 -5.55
CA TYR A 25 7.49 6.66 -4.20
C TYR A 25 8.62 7.72 -4.10
N SER A 26 8.77 8.34 -2.94
CA SER A 26 9.97 9.15 -2.61
C SER A 26 11.03 8.21 -2.05
N VAL A 27 12.20 8.12 -2.70
CA VAL A 27 13.21 7.11 -2.36
C VAL A 27 14.54 7.78 -2.07
N ASP A 28 15.13 7.44 -0.91
CA ASP A 28 16.51 7.76 -0.54
C ASP A 28 17.36 6.49 -0.56
N GLY A 29 18.62 6.61 -1.03
CA GLY A 29 19.57 5.50 -1.12
C GLY A 29 20.76 5.71 -0.18
N ALA A 30 21.03 4.74 0.69
CA ALA A 30 22.21 4.67 1.55
C ALA A 30 23.10 3.50 1.14
N MET A 31 24.42 3.75 1.09
CA MET A 31 25.41 2.75 0.69
C MET A 31 26.10 2.11 1.89
N SER A 32 25.71 2.47 3.13
CA SER A 32 26.31 1.99 4.36
C SER A 32 25.38 2.26 5.55
N LYS A 33 25.64 1.55 6.66
CA LYS A 33 24.92 1.75 7.93
C LYS A 33 25.04 3.21 8.43
N ALA A 34 26.25 3.79 8.39
CA ALA A 34 26.47 5.17 8.84
C ALA A 34 25.68 6.20 8.04
N VAL A 35 25.49 5.99 6.73
CA VAL A 35 24.67 6.86 5.88
C VAL A 35 23.18 6.64 6.20
N ALA A 36 22.74 5.40 6.37
CA ALA A 36 21.37 5.07 6.72
C ALA A 36 20.93 5.72 8.04
N ILE A 37 21.75 5.64 9.08
CA ILE A 37 21.48 6.28 10.38
C ILE A 37 21.28 7.78 10.23
N ARG A 38 22.13 8.47 9.45
CA ARG A 38 21.98 9.93 9.20
C ARG A 38 20.67 10.28 8.49
N PHE A 39 20.16 9.42 7.63
CA PHE A 39 18.85 9.60 7.02
C PHE A 39 17.73 9.40 8.05
N LEU A 40 17.81 8.36 8.87
CA LEU A 40 16.83 8.04 9.91
C LEU A 40 16.76 9.09 11.03
N GLU A 41 17.84 9.82 11.28
CA GLU A 41 17.87 10.95 12.21
C GLU A 41 17.15 12.20 11.67
N LYS A 42 17.10 12.36 10.34
CA LYS A 42 16.56 13.57 9.70
C LYS A 42 15.08 13.47 9.34
N GLN A 43 14.60 12.28 9.04
CA GLN A 43 13.23 12.09 8.55
C GLN A 43 12.71 10.67 8.79
N ASP A 44 11.39 10.53 8.73
CA ASP A 44 10.68 9.28 8.87
C ASP A 44 10.49 8.58 7.53
N TYR A 45 10.48 7.25 7.56
CA TYR A 45 10.25 6.39 6.40
C TYR A 45 9.10 5.43 6.68
N ASP A 46 8.28 5.20 5.66
CA ASP A 46 7.19 4.22 5.72
C ASP A 46 7.73 2.80 5.55
N LEU A 47 8.80 2.66 4.75
CA LEU A 47 9.45 1.38 4.47
C LEU A 47 10.97 1.56 4.42
N ILE A 48 11.68 0.59 4.97
CA ILE A 48 13.13 0.47 4.83
C ILE A 48 13.46 -0.87 4.18
N VAL A 49 14.25 -0.82 3.10
CA VAL A 49 14.81 -1.99 2.43
C VAL A 49 16.25 -2.12 2.88
N LEU A 50 16.62 -3.21 3.53
CA LEU A 50 17.91 -3.42 4.17
C LEU A 50 18.67 -4.60 3.58
N ASP A 51 19.88 -4.39 3.07
CA ASP A 51 20.82 -5.50 2.93
C ASP A 51 21.23 -5.98 4.32
N VAL A 52 21.30 -7.31 4.48
CA VAL A 52 21.82 -7.92 5.72
C VAL A 52 23.29 -7.59 5.89
N ASN A 53 24.09 -7.63 4.83
CA ASN A 53 25.54 -7.43 4.88
C ASN A 53 25.91 -6.03 4.35
N LEU A 54 26.38 -5.16 5.22
CA LEU A 54 26.84 -3.83 4.89
C LEU A 54 28.33 -3.69 5.20
N PRO A 55 29.07 -2.82 4.47
CA PRO A 55 30.52 -2.69 4.63
C PRO A 55 30.96 -2.22 6.04
N ASP A 56 30.08 -1.53 6.76
CA ASP A 56 30.33 -0.94 8.07
C ASP A 56 29.42 -1.50 9.18
N GLY A 57 28.76 -2.64 8.93
CA GLY A 57 27.91 -3.28 9.94
C GLY A 57 26.90 -4.27 9.36
N ASN A 58 25.85 -4.51 10.13
CA ASN A 58 24.82 -5.46 9.77
C ASN A 58 23.44 -4.78 9.70
N GLY A 59 22.64 -5.11 8.70
CA GLY A 59 21.29 -4.59 8.54
C GLY A 59 20.35 -4.94 9.71
N PHE A 60 20.58 -6.04 10.41
CA PHE A 60 19.83 -6.41 11.63
C PHE A 60 19.94 -5.35 12.73
N ASP A 61 21.09 -4.69 12.87
CA ASP A 61 21.25 -3.62 13.87
C ASP A 61 20.40 -2.40 13.53
N ILE A 62 20.32 -2.05 12.23
CA ILE A 62 19.45 -0.95 11.77
C ILE A 62 17.98 -1.33 12.01
N CYS A 63 17.58 -2.55 11.67
CA CYS A 63 16.22 -3.04 11.90
C CYS A 63 15.82 -2.92 13.38
N ARG A 64 16.66 -3.39 14.29
CA ARG A 64 16.43 -3.29 15.74
C ARG A 64 16.22 -1.85 16.16
N GLU A 65 17.16 -0.95 15.82
CA GLU A 65 17.08 0.46 16.18
C GLU A 65 15.82 1.13 15.62
N VAL A 66 15.43 0.81 14.38
CA VAL A 66 14.21 1.31 13.76
C VAL A 66 12.97 0.81 14.50
N LYS A 67 12.88 -0.50 14.74
CA LYS A 67 11.70 -1.10 15.41
C LYS A 67 11.54 -0.67 16.86
N GLU A 68 12.63 -0.39 17.56
CA GLU A 68 12.59 0.19 18.92
C GLU A 68 12.06 1.61 18.95
N ARG A 69 12.43 2.45 17.97
CA ARG A 69 12.02 3.87 17.91
C ARG A 69 10.71 4.08 17.16
N ARG A 70 10.42 3.26 16.15
CA ARG A 70 9.32 3.40 15.19
C ARG A 70 8.80 2.02 14.78
N PRO A 71 8.04 1.35 15.65
CA PRO A 71 7.56 -0.03 15.42
C PRO A 71 6.70 -0.16 14.14
N ASP A 72 6.05 0.91 13.71
CA ASP A 72 5.18 0.93 12.53
C ASP A 72 5.93 1.04 11.20
N THR A 73 7.23 1.39 11.22
CA THR A 73 8.05 1.41 10.00
C THR A 73 8.26 -0.01 9.50
N ALA A 74 7.86 -0.28 8.25
CA ALA A 74 8.09 -1.59 7.66
C ALA A 74 9.54 -1.84 7.32
N VAL A 75 9.95 -3.10 7.39
CA VAL A 75 11.31 -3.52 7.04
C VAL A 75 11.26 -4.73 6.11
N ILE A 76 11.92 -4.62 4.95
CA ILE A 76 12.21 -5.74 4.04
C ILE A 76 13.71 -5.97 4.04
N PHE A 77 14.14 -7.21 4.29
CA PHE A 77 15.53 -7.57 4.11
C PHE A 77 15.83 -8.04 2.69
N LEU A 78 16.99 -7.62 2.16
CA LEU A 78 17.62 -8.22 0.99
C LEU A 78 18.72 -9.16 1.51
N THR A 79 18.69 -10.42 1.10
CA THR A 79 19.69 -11.40 1.55
C THR A 79 20.26 -12.19 0.39
N ALA A 80 21.55 -12.45 0.42
CA ALA A 80 22.25 -13.27 -0.59
C ALA A 80 22.10 -14.78 -0.32
N ASN A 81 21.53 -15.18 0.84
CA ASN A 81 21.58 -16.57 1.27
C ASN A 81 20.27 -17.03 1.91
N ASP A 82 19.90 -18.29 1.59
CA ASP A 82 18.72 -19.01 2.12
C ASP A 82 18.96 -19.54 3.55
N MET A 83 19.86 -18.92 4.34
CA MET A 83 20.08 -19.38 5.70
C MET A 83 18.83 -19.15 6.53
N GLU A 84 18.11 -20.20 6.82
CA GLU A 84 16.94 -20.26 7.70
C GLU A 84 17.19 -19.49 9.02
N SER A 85 18.43 -19.54 9.52
CA SER A 85 18.88 -18.79 10.71
C SER A 85 18.79 -17.27 10.57
N ASP A 86 19.12 -16.73 9.41
CA ASP A 86 19.06 -15.27 9.18
C ASP A 86 17.61 -14.81 8.98
N MET A 87 16.79 -15.60 8.33
CA MET A 87 15.36 -15.35 8.22
C MET A 87 14.67 -15.38 9.59
N LEU A 88 14.93 -16.40 10.41
CA LEU A 88 14.38 -16.51 11.76
C LEU A 88 14.78 -15.30 12.62
N LYS A 89 16.07 -14.95 12.62
CA LYS A 89 16.59 -13.81 13.37
C LYS A 89 15.95 -12.49 12.98
N GLY A 90 15.71 -12.25 11.70
CA GLY A 90 15.10 -11.01 11.27
C GLY A 90 13.61 -10.97 11.57
N PHE A 91 12.86 -12.09 11.49
CA PHE A 91 11.47 -12.13 11.94
C PHE A 91 11.36 -11.86 13.45
N GLU A 92 12.27 -12.40 14.27
CA GLU A 92 12.35 -12.09 15.69
C GLU A 92 12.60 -10.60 15.96
N LEU A 93 13.30 -9.90 15.05
CA LEU A 93 13.53 -8.46 15.11
C LEU A 93 12.36 -7.63 14.57
N GLY A 94 11.29 -8.28 14.10
CA GLY A 94 10.09 -7.61 13.59
C GLY A 94 10.16 -7.20 12.11
N ALA A 95 11.00 -7.85 11.29
CA ALA A 95 10.98 -7.67 9.85
C ALA A 95 9.63 -8.12 9.27
N ASP A 96 9.17 -7.40 8.26
CA ASP A 96 7.87 -7.64 7.63
C ASP A 96 7.94 -8.59 6.42
N ASP A 97 9.08 -8.64 5.74
CA ASP A 97 9.30 -9.54 4.58
C ASP A 97 10.80 -9.71 4.26
N TYR A 98 11.09 -10.68 3.38
CA TYR A 98 12.42 -11.01 2.86
C TYR A 98 12.41 -11.14 1.34
N VAL A 99 13.54 -10.76 0.72
CA VAL A 99 13.78 -10.93 -0.71
C VAL A 99 15.17 -11.53 -0.90
N THR A 100 15.24 -12.75 -1.41
CA THR A 100 16.50 -13.47 -1.66
C THR A 100 17.11 -13.02 -2.99
N LYS A 101 18.39 -12.63 -2.98
CA LYS A 101 19.16 -12.29 -4.19
C LYS A 101 19.64 -13.59 -4.88
N PRO A 102 19.56 -13.68 -6.24
CA PRO A 102 19.02 -12.71 -7.19
C PRO A 102 17.50 -12.76 -7.30
N PHE A 103 16.85 -11.61 -7.52
CA PHE A 103 15.40 -11.50 -7.66
C PHE A 103 14.98 -10.66 -8.87
N PRO A 104 13.82 -10.96 -9.50
CA PRO A 104 13.25 -10.10 -10.51
C PRO A 104 12.73 -8.79 -9.89
N ILE A 105 13.05 -7.65 -10.51
CA ILE A 105 12.60 -6.32 -10.03
C ILE A 105 11.07 -6.23 -9.92
N SER A 106 10.34 -6.86 -10.83
CA SER A 106 8.87 -6.90 -10.81
C SER A 106 8.30 -7.60 -9.55
N VAL A 107 8.96 -8.64 -9.07
CA VAL A 107 8.60 -9.36 -7.83
C VAL A 107 8.85 -8.47 -6.62
N PHE A 108 10.02 -7.83 -6.58
CA PHE A 108 10.37 -6.88 -5.52
C PHE A 108 9.36 -5.72 -5.45
N GLN A 109 9.04 -5.08 -6.59
CA GLN A 109 8.05 -4.01 -6.64
C GLN A 109 6.68 -4.44 -6.13
N LYS A 110 6.22 -5.66 -6.47
CA LYS A 110 4.94 -6.19 -5.96
C LYS A 110 4.97 -6.42 -4.45
N LYS A 111 6.07 -6.94 -3.89
CA LYS A 111 6.23 -7.10 -2.45
C LYS A 111 6.20 -5.75 -1.73
N VAL A 112 6.96 -4.76 -2.21
CA VAL A 112 6.96 -3.39 -1.68
C VAL A 112 5.55 -2.79 -1.70
N SER A 113 4.85 -2.87 -2.84
CA SER A 113 3.50 -2.33 -2.98
C SER A 113 2.50 -3.01 -2.04
N ALA A 114 2.55 -4.34 -1.92
CA ALA A 114 1.66 -5.11 -1.04
C ALA A 114 1.88 -4.72 0.44
N LEU A 115 3.14 -4.58 0.85
CA LEU A 115 3.50 -4.20 2.21
C LEU A 115 3.08 -2.76 2.53
N LEU A 116 3.39 -1.80 1.65
CA LEU A 116 3.00 -0.40 1.82
C LEU A 116 1.47 -0.22 1.83
N ASN A 117 0.73 -0.97 1.02
CA ASN A 117 -0.73 -0.96 1.06
C ASN A 117 -1.27 -1.49 2.40
N ARG A 118 -0.63 -2.53 2.98
CA ARG A 118 -0.98 -3.06 4.30
C ARG A 118 -0.75 -2.02 5.40
N ILE A 119 0.37 -1.30 5.34
CA ILE A 119 0.73 -0.25 6.31
C ILE A 119 -0.21 0.94 6.19
N SER A 120 -0.51 1.40 4.96
CA SER A 120 -1.50 2.47 4.74
C SER A 120 -2.86 2.10 5.32
N ALA A 121 -3.21 0.82 5.32
CA ALA A 121 -4.41 0.33 5.96
C ALA A 121 -4.31 0.32 7.50
N GLN A 122 -3.10 0.31 8.06
CA GLN A 122 -2.85 0.27 9.51
C GLN A 122 -2.52 1.63 10.13
N SER A 123 -1.83 2.52 9.41
CA SER A 123 -1.30 3.80 9.95
C SER A 123 -2.12 5.05 9.60
N GLY A 124 -2.92 5.04 8.56
CA GLY A 124 -3.98 6.02 8.36
C GLY A 124 -5.28 5.30 8.63
N GLY A 125 -6.13 5.82 9.49
CA GLY A 125 -7.45 5.25 9.73
C GLY A 125 -8.03 4.78 8.40
N ASP A 126 -8.72 3.64 8.41
CA ASP A 126 -9.34 3.02 7.24
C ASP A 126 -10.34 4.03 6.60
N PHE A 127 -9.79 5.09 5.98
CA PHE A 127 -10.55 6.21 5.43
C PHE A 127 -10.05 6.63 4.04
N TYR A 128 -10.94 7.25 3.31
CA TYR A 128 -10.66 7.96 2.05
C TYR A 128 -11.01 9.44 2.25
N ASP A 129 -10.14 10.35 1.81
CA ASP A 129 -10.38 11.80 1.86
C ASP A 129 -9.72 12.48 0.65
N ASP A 130 -10.51 13.22 -0.12
CA ASP A 130 -10.02 14.05 -1.23
C ASP A 130 -10.41 15.54 -1.06
N GLY A 131 -10.84 15.92 0.17
CA GLY A 131 -11.32 17.23 0.49
C GLY A 131 -12.80 17.49 0.16
N ASN A 132 -13.43 16.68 -0.69
CA ASN A 132 -14.85 16.76 -1.00
C ASN A 132 -15.64 15.53 -0.51
N LEU A 133 -15.09 14.33 -0.67
CA LEU A 133 -15.63 13.08 -0.16
C LEU A 133 -14.73 12.54 0.94
N TYR A 134 -15.27 12.37 2.14
CA TYR A 134 -14.66 11.70 3.26
C TYR A 134 -15.41 10.40 3.57
N ILE A 135 -14.70 9.29 3.72
CA ILE A 135 -15.25 7.99 4.09
C ILE A 135 -14.34 7.36 5.15
N ASN A 136 -14.85 7.08 6.34
CA ASN A 136 -14.17 6.27 7.35
C ASN A 136 -14.76 4.86 7.33
N PHE A 137 -13.95 3.89 6.89
CA PHE A 137 -14.38 2.50 6.75
C PHE A 137 -14.39 1.73 8.07
N SER A 138 -13.68 2.19 9.08
CA SER A 138 -13.66 1.58 10.41
C SER A 138 -14.87 2.02 11.24
N GLU A 139 -15.22 3.31 11.16
CA GLU A 139 -16.35 3.89 11.89
C GLU A 139 -17.67 3.83 11.10
N LEU A 140 -17.62 3.37 9.85
CA LEU A 140 -18.76 3.38 8.93
C LEU A 140 -19.44 4.76 8.82
N SER A 141 -18.64 5.80 8.74
CA SER A 141 -19.09 7.18 8.59
C SER A 141 -18.61 7.77 7.25
N ALA A 142 -19.44 8.61 6.62
CA ALA A 142 -19.10 9.24 5.36
C ALA A 142 -19.72 10.63 5.25
N CYS A 143 -18.99 11.56 4.61
CA CYS A 143 -19.44 12.92 4.34
C CYS A 143 -19.12 13.32 2.90
N LEU A 144 -20.01 14.04 2.24
CA LEU A 144 -19.82 14.67 0.94
C LEU A 144 -19.95 16.19 1.08
N ALA A 145 -18.92 16.94 0.67
CA ALA A 145 -18.87 18.40 0.85
C ALA A 145 -19.21 18.85 2.29
N GLY A 146 -18.71 18.09 3.29
CA GLY A 146 -18.97 18.35 4.70
C GLY A 146 -20.35 17.92 5.21
N GLN A 147 -21.23 17.37 4.37
CA GLN A 147 -22.56 16.89 4.77
C GLN A 147 -22.53 15.36 4.95
N PRO A 148 -23.04 14.83 6.08
CA PRO A 148 -23.12 13.38 6.29
C PRO A 148 -23.96 12.69 5.22
N ILE A 149 -23.45 11.55 4.73
CA ILE A 149 -24.18 10.66 3.82
C ILE A 149 -24.30 9.27 4.42
N THR A 150 -25.41 8.58 4.12
CA THR A 150 -25.63 7.23 4.61
C THR A 150 -25.27 6.21 3.54
N LEU A 151 -24.33 5.31 3.86
CA LEU A 151 -23.93 4.19 3.04
C LEU A 151 -24.32 2.87 3.73
N THR A 152 -24.69 1.87 2.95
CA THR A 152 -24.92 0.51 3.45
C THR A 152 -23.61 -0.23 3.65
N SER A 153 -23.61 -1.34 4.42
CA SER A 153 -22.42 -2.17 4.63
C SER A 153 -21.80 -2.66 3.31
N LEU A 154 -22.65 -3.03 2.32
CA LEU A 154 -22.18 -3.44 1.00
C LEU A 154 -21.54 -2.28 0.21
N GLU A 155 -22.11 -1.08 0.30
CA GLU A 155 -21.53 0.13 -0.32
C GLU A 155 -20.19 0.49 0.31
N TYR A 156 -20.03 0.41 1.64
CA TYR A 156 -18.74 0.60 2.32
C TYR A 156 -17.72 -0.44 1.86
N ARG A 157 -18.07 -1.73 1.80
CA ARG A 157 -17.15 -2.78 1.34
C ARG A 157 -16.71 -2.55 -0.11
N LEU A 158 -17.64 -2.22 -1.00
CA LEU A 158 -17.34 -1.95 -2.41
C LEU A 158 -16.45 -0.71 -2.57
N LEU A 159 -16.76 0.38 -1.88
CA LEU A 159 -15.95 1.61 -1.86
C LEU A 159 -14.53 1.33 -1.33
N LYS A 160 -14.40 0.55 -0.26
CA LYS A 160 -13.11 0.14 0.31
C LYS A 160 -12.24 -0.61 -0.71
N VAL A 161 -12.84 -1.54 -1.46
CA VAL A 161 -12.14 -2.27 -2.52
C VAL A 161 -11.72 -1.33 -3.65
N LEU A 162 -12.60 -0.44 -4.09
CA LEU A 162 -12.35 0.49 -5.18
C LEU A 162 -11.28 1.54 -4.81
N THR A 163 -11.39 2.17 -3.67
CA THR A 163 -10.44 3.22 -3.19
C THR A 163 -9.04 2.67 -2.99
N ARG A 164 -8.92 1.44 -2.44
CA ARG A 164 -7.63 0.76 -2.26
C ARG A 164 -6.95 0.33 -3.56
N ASN A 165 -7.71 0.25 -4.65
CA ASN A 165 -7.20 -0.06 -5.99
C ASN A 165 -7.42 1.12 -6.94
N SER A 166 -7.20 2.33 -6.45
CA SER A 166 -7.36 3.56 -7.24
C SER A 166 -6.58 3.50 -8.55
N GLN A 167 -7.17 4.05 -9.63
CA GLN A 167 -6.63 4.08 -10.99
C GLN A 167 -6.40 2.68 -11.63
N THR A 168 -6.91 1.61 -11.01
CA THR A 168 -6.83 0.25 -11.54
C THR A 168 -8.22 -0.23 -11.95
N VAL A 169 -8.33 -0.85 -13.13
CA VAL A 169 -9.57 -1.47 -13.56
C VAL A 169 -9.77 -2.79 -12.82
N LEU A 170 -10.83 -2.86 -12.01
CA LEU A 170 -11.25 -4.08 -11.36
C LEU A 170 -12.35 -4.74 -12.18
N THR A 171 -12.14 -5.99 -12.59
CA THR A 171 -13.14 -6.75 -13.32
C THR A 171 -14.35 -7.04 -12.44
N ARG A 172 -15.52 -7.28 -13.06
CA ARG A 172 -16.74 -7.66 -12.33
C ARG A 172 -16.50 -8.89 -11.47
N GLN A 173 -15.83 -9.89 -12.01
CA GLN A 173 -15.50 -11.12 -11.29
C GLN A 173 -14.63 -10.85 -10.07
N VAL A 174 -13.56 -10.08 -10.19
CA VAL A 174 -12.68 -9.70 -9.06
C VAL A 174 -13.45 -8.93 -7.99
N LEU A 175 -14.37 -8.04 -8.38
CA LEU A 175 -15.20 -7.32 -7.43
C LEU A 175 -16.17 -8.26 -6.70
N LEU A 176 -16.81 -9.17 -7.41
CA LEU A 176 -17.71 -10.16 -6.81
C LEU A 176 -16.94 -11.07 -5.85
N GLU A 177 -15.79 -11.60 -6.22
CA GLU A 177 -14.92 -12.42 -5.35
C GLU A 177 -14.55 -11.66 -4.07
N LYS A 178 -14.10 -10.40 -4.18
CA LYS A 178 -13.71 -9.58 -3.01
C LYS A 178 -14.88 -9.17 -2.11
N LEU A 179 -16.09 -9.13 -2.62
CA LEU A 179 -17.30 -8.81 -1.86
C LEU A 179 -17.94 -10.05 -1.22
N TRP A 180 -17.57 -11.26 -1.69
CA TRP A 180 -18.13 -12.53 -1.23
C TRP A 180 -17.60 -13.01 0.13
N ASP A 181 -16.46 -12.54 0.57
CA ASP A 181 -15.60 -13.20 1.57
C ASP A 181 -16.05 -13.13 3.04
N ALA A 182 -17.22 -12.66 3.42
CA ALA A 182 -17.48 -12.53 4.85
C ALA A 182 -18.82 -13.07 5.41
N ASP A 183 -19.91 -13.06 4.64
CA ASP A 183 -21.23 -13.33 5.27
C ASP A 183 -22.25 -14.04 4.35
N GLU A 184 -21.94 -15.14 3.70
CA GLU A 184 -22.91 -16.01 2.98
C GLU A 184 -23.97 -15.30 2.08
N ASN A 185 -23.88 -14.00 1.89
CA ASN A 185 -24.79 -13.23 1.04
C ASN A 185 -24.29 -13.21 -0.40
N TYR A 186 -24.96 -13.97 -1.23
CA TYR A 186 -24.73 -14.07 -2.68
C TYR A 186 -24.87 -12.69 -3.34
N VAL A 187 -23.76 -12.07 -3.73
CA VAL A 187 -23.76 -10.84 -4.55
C VAL A 187 -23.64 -11.26 -6.01
N ASP A 188 -24.71 -11.12 -6.77
CA ASP A 188 -24.71 -11.38 -8.21
C ASP A 188 -24.28 -10.13 -9.03
N GLU A 189 -24.08 -10.27 -10.34
CA GLU A 189 -23.71 -9.17 -11.21
C GLU A 189 -24.74 -8.03 -11.24
N HIS A 190 -26.02 -8.36 -11.04
CA HIS A 190 -27.09 -7.37 -11.00
C HIS A 190 -27.01 -6.54 -9.72
N ALA A 191 -26.75 -7.19 -8.59
CA ALA A 191 -26.55 -6.52 -7.30
C ALA A 191 -25.32 -5.60 -7.33
N LEU A 192 -24.20 -6.02 -7.94
CA LEU A 192 -23.04 -5.19 -8.14
C LEU A 192 -23.36 -3.93 -8.95
N THR A 193 -24.03 -4.08 -10.11
CA THR A 193 -24.40 -2.96 -10.97
C THR A 193 -25.34 -1.98 -10.26
N THR A 194 -26.31 -2.49 -9.54
CA THR A 194 -27.25 -1.69 -8.74
C THR A 194 -26.53 -0.95 -7.61
N THR A 195 -25.59 -1.62 -6.91
CA THR A 195 -24.80 -1.00 -5.83
C THR A 195 -23.92 0.11 -6.37
N ILE A 196 -23.22 -0.07 -7.52
CA ILE A 196 -22.47 0.99 -8.18
C ILE A 196 -23.35 2.20 -8.53
N SER A 197 -24.54 1.96 -9.06
CA SER A 197 -25.50 3.03 -9.36
C SER A 197 -25.94 3.82 -8.13
N ARG A 198 -26.23 3.11 -7.02
CA ARG A 198 -26.58 3.73 -5.73
C ARG A 198 -25.44 4.52 -5.12
N ILE A 199 -24.20 3.99 -5.17
CA ILE A 199 -23.02 4.72 -4.72
C ILE A 199 -22.88 6.01 -5.52
N ARG A 200 -22.90 5.95 -6.85
CA ARG A 200 -22.80 7.13 -7.70
C ARG A 200 -23.84 8.20 -7.36
N SER A 201 -25.08 7.82 -7.15
CA SER A 201 -26.14 8.77 -6.78
C SER A 201 -25.92 9.46 -5.43
N LYS A 202 -25.09 8.87 -4.55
CA LYS A 202 -24.80 9.41 -3.21
C LYS A 202 -23.52 10.26 -3.19
N ILE A 203 -22.51 9.93 -3.99
CA ILE A 203 -21.20 10.56 -3.90
C ILE A 203 -20.81 11.39 -5.14
N GLU A 204 -21.44 11.16 -6.32
CA GLU A 204 -21.12 11.90 -7.54
C GLU A 204 -22.02 13.14 -7.70
N THR A 205 -21.45 14.18 -8.24
CA THR A 205 -22.13 15.45 -8.53
C THR A 205 -21.92 15.82 -10.00
N ASN A 206 -22.50 16.94 -10.42
CA ASN A 206 -22.24 17.48 -11.77
C ASN A 206 -20.76 17.88 -11.97
N ARG A 207 -20.01 18.07 -10.90
CA ARG A 207 -18.60 18.50 -10.93
C ARG A 207 -17.61 17.38 -10.62
N HIS A 208 -18.01 16.35 -9.87
CA HIS A 208 -17.12 15.29 -9.42
C HIS A 208 -17.64 13.92 -9.80
N SER A 209 -16.78 13.11 -10.40
CA SER A 209 -17.02 11.71 -10.71
C SER A 209 -15.98 10.84 -10.01
N TYR A 210 -16.40 9.75 -9.38
CA TYR A 210 -15.54 8.87 -8.58
C TYR A 210 -15.35 7.50 -9.19
N ILE A 211 -16.36 6.97 -9.88
CA ILE A 211 -16.33 5.61 -10.41
C ILE A 211 -16.50 5.66 -11.94
N LYS A 212 -15.48 5.24 -12.68
CA LYS A 212 -15.52 5.09 -14.12
C LYS A 212 -15.92 3.68 -14.51
N THR A 213 -16.90 3.54 -15.42
CA THR A 213 -17.20 2.26 -16.07
C THR A 213 -16.22 2.05 -17.22
N VAL A 214 -15.54 0.91 -17.22
CA VAL A 214 -14.74 0.45 -18.36
C VAL A 214 -15.54 -0.64 -19.05
N TYR A 215 -16.16 -0.27 -20.19
CA TYR A 215 -17.10 -1.15 -20.90
C TYR A 215 -16.48 -2.51 -21.25
N GLY A 216 -17.23 -3.58 -21.01
CA GLY A 216 -16.78 -4.95 -21.22
C GLY A 216 -15.77 -5.49 -20.19
N MET A 217 -15.25 -4.65 -19.28
CA MET A 217 -14.22 -5.03 -18.31
C MET A 217 -14.71 -4.92 -16.86
N GLY A 218 -15.14 -3.74 -16.40
CA GLY A 218 -15.51 -3.55 -15.01
C GLY A 218 -15.55 -2.08 -14.59
N TYR A 219 -15.02 -1.78 -13.40
CA TYR A 219 -15.06 -0.46 -12.79
C TYR A 219 -13.69 -0.02 -12.30
N MET A 220 -13.46 1.28 -12.28
CA MET A 220 -12.23 1.91 -11.82
C MET A 220 -12.55 3.11 -10.92
N TRP A 221 -11.86 3.23 -9.79
CA TRP A 221 -11.90 4.43 -8.96
C TRP A 221 -11.01 5.50 -9.56
N ILE A 222 -11.55 6.69 -9.82
CA ILE A 222 -10.83 7.81 -10.43
C ILE A 222 -10.62 9.00 -9.47
N GLY A 223 -11.21 8.95 -8.25
CA GLY A 223 -10.91 9.89 -7.17
C GLY A 223 -11.36 11.31 -7.47
N GLY A 224 -12.66 11.61 -7.46
CA GLY A 224 -13.18 12.99 -7.52
C GLY A 224 -12.75 13.81 -8.74
N ALA A 225 -12.45 13.15 -9.86
CA ALA A 225 -12.03 13.82 -11.09
C ALA A 225 -13.12 14.83 -11.53
N GLN A 226 -12.72 16.06 -11.84
CA GLN A 226 -13.63 17.07 -12.40
C GLN A 226 -14.12 16.58 -13.78
N LYS A 227 -15.43 16.67 -13.99
CA LYS A 227 -16.08 16.36 -15.28
C LYS A 227 -15.82 17.45 -16.29
#